data_9e25d36d17b767ad83e3c497698b74b9
#
_entry.id   9e25d36d17b767ad83e3c497698b74b9
#
_cell.length_a   1.000
_cell.length_b   1.000
_cell.length_c   1.000
_cell.angle_alpha   90.00
_cell.angle_beta   90.00
_cell.angle_gamma   90.00
#
_symmetry.space_group_name_H-M   'P 1'
#
loop_
_entity.id
_entity.type
_entity.pdbx_description
1 polymer ?
#
loop_
_entity_poly.entity_id
_entity_poly.type
_entity_poly.pdbx_seq_one_letter_code
_entity_poly.pdbx_strand_id
1 'polypeptide(L)'
;MRSIELLCPAKNAETAFEAIRCGADAVYIGGPSFGARAAAGNSIEDIRSICDFAHLFGVRIYVTLNTILYDDELRDAEKMVAQLYDAGVDALITQDLALLKMDIPPIALHASTQMDTCTPEKARFLERAGYSQIVVARELSLRQLRAITSAVSVPVEGFVHGALCVSYSGRCYVSQHCFGRSANRGCCAQFCRLNFDLVDADGSVLSTGHQLSMRDMNRTESIEEMLDAGVSSFKIEGRLKDINYVRNVTAHYRRQIDAIIERRPDEFRRSSFGISKVGFVPQVEKSFNRGFTDYFLHGRRPDVVSMRTPKAIGAPVGAVRRVGKRSFTVDGTVEFANGDGLCYFDADGTLQGFRVNRVEGRELFPLRLPASLRPGTELFRNEDRVFEKALHRTPSERLLRINITLTEIPGEGYALQAVTESGVECRLDFTTEVQEANTPQSENIRRQLTKFGGTPFVVQEVKLETRGERFIPASLLTTWRRELTVQLTEAVRAAHRRDLRRPLSADFSLEGLALDYTGNVANRMAREFLLEHGAQKVAPAYEIQPAANAKLMTCKHCLRYTHGQCPRETGHQPTWHEPLALRLPDGREFPLTFDCVRCEMSVGVER
;
A
#
# COMPACT_ATOMS: atom_id res chain seq x y z
N MET A 1 -18.87 14.69 7.24
CA MET A 1 -17.51 14.75 6.64
C MET A 1 -16.80 13.42 6.87
N ARG A 2 -16.51 12.67 5.81
CA ARG A 2 -15.84 11.35 5.86
C ARG A 2 -14.33 11.53 5.92
N SER A 3 -13.66 10.80 6.83
CA SER A 3 -12.20 10.80 6.95
C SER A 3 -11.59 9.89 5.88
N ILE A 4 -10.60 10.40 5.14
CA ILE A 4 -9.95 9.70 4.03
C ILE A 4 -8.51 9.39 4.40
N GLU A 5 -8.13 8.12 4.23
CA GLU A 5 -6.82 7.58 4.59
C GLU A 5 -6.03 7.16 3.35
N LEU A 6 -4.79 7.59 3.24
CA LEU A 6 -3.80 7.05 2.33
C LEU A 6 -2.88 6.11 3.09
N LEU A 7 -3.03 4.80 2.86
CA LEU A 7 -2.28 3.74 3.53
C LEU A 7 -1.09 3.29 2.69
N CYS A 8 0.11 3.52 3.20
CA CYS A 8 1.36 3.30 2.48
C CYS A 8 2.16 2.12 3.04
N PRO A 9 2.89 1.40 2.18
CA PRO A 9 3.74 0.29 2.61
C PRO A 9 5.06 0.78 3.19
N ALA A 10 5.60 0.03 4.16
CA ALA A 10 6.98 0.18 4.58
C ALA A 10 7.69 -1.17 4.68
N LYS A 11 8.94 -1.22 4.24
CA LYS A 11 9.82 -2.38 4.39
C LYS A 11 10.53 -2.34 5.75
N ASN A 12 10.96 -1.16 6.17
CA ASN A 12 11.72 -0.89 7.38
C ASN A 12 11.40 0.53 7.90
N ALA A 13 12.01 0.91 9.03
CA ALA A 13 11.78 2.19 9.68
C ALA A 13 12.10 3.39 8.76
N GLU A 14 13.20 3.35 8.02
CA GLU A 14 13.58 4.42 7.09
C GLU A 14 12.50 4.67 6.04
N THR A 15 11.99 3.59 5.45
CA THR A 15 10.89 3.66 4.45
C THR A 15 9.60 4.18 5.08
N ALA A 16 9.30 3.80 6.34
CA ALA A 16 8.12 4.28 7.06
C ALA A 16 8.19 5.79 7.30
N PHE A 17 9.33 6.30 7.75
CA PHE A 17 9.54 7.74 7.95
C PHE A 17 9.34 8.53 6.65
N GLU A 18 9.87 8.02 5.52
CA GLU A 18 9.69 8.69 4.24
C GLU A 18 8.24 8.62 3.73
N ALA A 19 7.53 7.51 3.93
CA ALA A 19 6.11 7.43 3.63
C ALA A 19 5.31 8.49 4.41
N ILE A 20 5.58 8.66 5.71
CA ILE A 20 4.95 9.66 6.57
C ILE A 20 5.28 11.07 6.07
N ARG A 21 6.56 11.37 5.78
CA ARG A 21 6.99 12.67 5.27
C ARG A 21 6.37 13.00 3.91
N CYS A 22 6.19 12.01 3.04
CA CYS A 22 5.56 12.15 1.73
C CYS A 22 4.02 12.23 1.77
N GLY A 23 3.39 12.10 2.95
CA GLY A 23 1.97 12.37 3.14
C GLY A 23 1.09 11.16 3.38
N ALA A 24 1.64 10.02 3.80
CA ALA A 24 0.84 8.89 4.27
C ALA A 24 -0.02 9.31 5.47
N ASP A 25 -1.27 8.84 5.51
CA ASP A 25 -2.17 8.98 6.65
C ASP A 25 -2.08 7.75 7.57
N ALA A 26 -1.66 6.62 7.01
CA ALA A 26 -1.30 5.44 7.75
C ALA A 26 -0.17 4.69 7.05
N VAL A 27 0.61 3.90 7.80
CA VAL A 27 1.68 3.06 7.28
C VAL A 27 1.45 1.62 7.74
N TYR A 28 1.53 0.65 6.80
CA TYR A 28 1.55 -0.75 7.18
C TYR A 28 2.94 -1.38 6.99
N ILE A 29 3.36 -2.13 8.00
CA ILE A 29 4.70 -2.69 8.11
C ILE A 29 4.63 -4.15 8.61
N GLY A 30 5.63 -4.96 8.30
CA GLY A 30 5.78 -6.30 8.88
C GLY A 30 6.28 -6.23 10.32
N GLY A 31 5.67 -7.01 11.22
CA GLY A 31 6.21 -7.28 12.54
C GLY A 31 7.45 -8.20 12.49
N PRO A 32 7.98 -8.60 13.65
CA PRO A 32 9.10 -9.55 13.73
C PRO A 32 8.80 -10.89 13.07
N SER A 33 7.53 -11.33 13.08
CA SER A 33 7.05 -12.63 12.58
C SER A 33 5.63 -12.52 12.02
N PHE A 34 5.11 -13.63 11.45
CA PHE A 34 3.72 -13.86 11.04
C PHE A 34 3.15 -12.87 10.00
N GLY A 35 3.99 -12.18 9.25
CA GLY A 35 3.57 -11.33 8.15
C GLY A 35 3.64 -12.03 6.79
N ALA A 36 2.69 -11.73 5.87
CA ALA A 36 2.64 -12.30 4.52
C ALA A 36 3.80 -11.90 3.59
N ARG A 37 4.91 -11.47 4.14
CA ARG A 37 6.21 -11.20 3.49
C ARG A 37 7.31 -11.46 4.53
N ALA A 38 7.68 -12.71 4.73
CA ALA A 38 8.64 -13.14 5.75
C ALA A 38 10.01 -12.40 5.70
N ALA A 39 10.41 -11.92 4.53
CA ALA A 39 11.67 -11.18 4.34
C ALA A 39 11.64 -9.71 4.79
N ALA A 40 10.55 -9.21 5.38
CA ALA A 40 10.40 -7.81 5.81
C ALA A 40 10.01 -7.70 7.29
N GLY A 41 10.67 -8.46 8.16
CA GLY A 41 10.51 -8.37 9.61
C GLY A 41 11.22 -7.14 10.19
N ASN A 42 10.61 -6.48 11.17
CA ASN A 42 11.17 -5.33 11.88
C ASN A 42 11.17 -5.59 13.39
N SER A 43 12.14 -5.04 14.11
CA SER A 43 12.19 -5.15 15.57
C SER A 43 11.06 -4.37 16.24
N ILE A 44 10.76 -4.68 17.50
CA ILE A 44 9.79 -3.94 18.31
C ILE A 44 10.27 -2.49 18.53
N GLU A 45 11.57 -2.29 18.68
CA GLU A 45 12.21 -0.99 18.86
C GLU A 45 12.06 -0.11 17.60
N ASP A 46 12.27 -0.69 16.41
CA ASP A 46 12.03 0.01 15.15
C ASP A 46 10.56 0.45 15.06
N ILE A 47 9.63 -0.46 15.36
CA ILE A 47 8.19 -0.18 15.33
C ILE A 47 7.82 0.92 16.33
N ARG A 48 8.36 0.89 17.56
CA ARG A 48 8.16 1.95 18.55
C ARG A 48 8.63 3.32 18.03
N SER A 49 9.82 3.36 17.44
CA SER A 49 10.37 4.61 16.89
C SER A 49 9.51 5.18 15.76
N ILE A 50 8.91 4.29 14.95
CA ILE A 50 7.98 4.68 13.89
C ILE A 50 6.68 5.24 14.50
N CYS A 51 6.11 4.59 15.51
CA CYS A 51 4.90 5.05 16.21
C CYS A 51 5.13 6.44 16.83
N ASP A 52 6.25 6.64 17.54
CA ASP A 52 6.61 7.92 18.15
C ASP A 52 6.69 9.07 17.14
N PHE A 53 7.19 8.79 15.94
CA PHE A 53 7.26 9.80 14.87
C PHE A 53 5.91 10.00 14.19
N ALA A 54 5.18 8.92 13.91
CA ALA A 54 3.90 8.94 13.20
C ALA A 54 2.82 9.69 14.00
N HIS A 55 2.77 9.45 15.30
CA HIS A 55 1.75 10.02 16.19
C HIS A 55 1.88 11.55 16.33
N LEU A 56 3.03 12.15 16.04
CA LEU A 56 3.16 13.61 15.94
C LEU A 56 2.21 14.20 14.89
N PHE A 57 1.88 13.45 13.87
CA PHE A 57 1.03 13.88 12.77
C PHE A 57 -0.35 13.21 12.78
N GLY A 58 -0.67 12.44 13.81
CA GLY A 58 -1.88 11.63 13.84
C GLY A 58 -1.89 10.52 12.78
N VAL A 59 -0.72 10.15 12.25
CA VAL A 59 -0.54 9.03 11.31
C VAL A 59 -0.60 7.73 12.08
N ARG A 60 -1.35 6.75 11.57
CA ARG A 60 -1.54 5.44 12.19
C ARG A 60 -0.54 4.41 11.71
N ILE A 61 -0.13 3.51 12.59
CA ILE A 61 0.78 2.41 12.27
C ILE A 61 0.06 1.07 12.41
N TYR A 62 -0.01 0.33 11.29
CA TYR A 62 -0.63 -0.98 11.22
C TYR A 62 0.42 -2.06 11.03
N VAL A 63 0.44 -3.05 11.90
CA VAL A 63 1.35 -4.18 11.74
C VAL A 63 0.62 -5.36 11.12
N THR A 64 1.25 -5.99 10.11
CA THR A 64 0.67 -7.15 9.46
C THR A 64 0.99 -8.43 10.24
N LEU A 65 -0.07 -9.08 10.72
CA LEU A 65 -0.11 -10.44 11.26
C LEU A 65 -1.12 -11.22 10.39
N ASN A 66 -0.84 -11.31 9.09
CA ASN A 66 -1.79 -11.72 8.08
C ASN A 66 -1.41 -13.01 7.35
N THR A 67 -0.80 -13.92 8.08
CA THR A 67 -0.64 -15.33 7.73
C THR A 67 -1.59 -16.20 8.53
N ILE A 68 -1.88 -17.41 8.06
CA ILE A 68 -2.46 -18.45 8.92
C ILE A 68 -1.43 -18.85 9.97
N LEU A 69 -1.88 -19.16 11.19
CA LEU A 69 -1.05 -19.59 12.32
C LEU A 69 -1.20 -21.10 12.50
N TYR A 70 -0.13 -21.78 12.96
CA TYR A 70 -0.20 -23.15 13.43
C TYR A 70 -0.37 -23.18 14.95
N ASP A 71 -0.77 -24.33 15.51
CA ASP A 71 -1.07 -24.45 16.93
C ASP A 71 0.12 -24.14 17.84
N ASP A 72 1.33 -24.49 17.44
CA ASP A 72 2.57 -24.23 18.18
C ASP A 72 3.00 -22.75 18.12
N GLU A 73 2.46 -21.95 17.22
CA GLU A 73 2.77 -20.53 17.05
C GLU A 73 1.86 -19.60 17.86
N LEU A 74 0.70 -20.09 18.35
CA LEU A 74 -0.33 -19.24 18.98
C LEU A 74 0.20 -18.43 20.17
N ARG A 75 0.99 -19.05 21.05
CA ARG A 75 1.57 -18.35 22.21
C ARG A 75 2.57 -17.27 21.85
N ASP A 76 3.36 -17.49 20.82
CA ASP A 76 4.34 -16.50 20.37
C ASP A 76 3.65 -15.36 19.64
N ALA A 77 2.53 -15.63 18.93
CA ALA A 77 1.68 -14.59 18.36
C ALA A 77 1.06 -13.72 19.44
N GLU A 78 0.51 -14.29 20.54
CA GLU A 78 -0.03 -13.52 21.68
C GLU A 78 1.02 -12.60 22.30
N LYS A 79 2.21 -13.13 22.60
CA LYS A 79 3.33 -12.33 23.16
C LYS A 79 3.73 -11.18 22.22
N MET A 80 3.83 -11.46 20.92
CA MET A 80 4.18 -10.46 19.94
C MET A 80 3.09 -9.36 19.86
N VAL A 81 1.82 -9.71 19.91
CA VAL A 81 0.73 -8.74 19.92
C VAL A 81 0.81 -7.82 21.15
N ALA A 82 1.10 -8.36 22.34
CA ALA A 82 1.29 -7.57 23.55
C ALA A 82 2.47 -6.57 23.37
N GLN A 83 3.60 -7.03 22.87
CA GLN A 83 4.77 -6.17 22.61
C GLN A 83 4.48 -5.07 21.56
N LEU A 84 3.73 -5.38 20.50
CA LEU A 84 3.30 -4.41 19.50
C LEU A 84 2.34 -3.36 20.07
N TYR A 85 1.42 -3.79 20.93
CA TYR A 85 0.51 -2.88 21.62
C TYR A 85 1.27 -1.91 22.53
N ASP A 86 2.24 -2.40 23.30
CA ASP A 86 3.12 -1.59 24.16
C ASP A 86 4.07 -0.68 23.36
N ALA A 87 4.40 -1.07 22.13
CA ALA A 87 5.18 -0.24 21.23
C ALA A 87 4.37 0.91 20.58
N GLY A 88 3.05 0.96 20.78
CA GLY A 88 2.19 2.03 20.28
C GLY A 88 1.47 1.73 18.97
N VAL A 89 1.49 0.49 18.47
CA VAL A 89 0.80 0.09 17.24
C VAL A 89 -0.71 0.35 17.34
N ASP A 90 -1.29 0.96 16.30
CA ASP A 90 -2.70 1.36 16.28
C ASP A 90 -3.64 0.21 15.94
N ALA A 91 -3.25 -0.67 15.00
CA ALA A 91 -4.05 -1.83 14.63
C ALA A 91 -3.21 -2.97 14.05
N LEU A 92 -3.77 -4.18 14.05
CA LEU A 92 -3.21 -5.34 13.36
C LEU A 92 -4.02 -5.64 12.10
N ILE A 93 -3.34 -5.85 10.98
CA ILE A 93 -3.95 -6.38 9.75
C ILE A 93 -3.83 -7.90 9.79
N THR A 94 -4.97 -8.61 9.94
CA THR A 94 -4.98 -10.04 10.27
C THR A 94 -5.76 -10.88 9.28
N GLN A 95 -5.41 -12.16 9.19
CA GLN A 95 -6.13 -13.17 8.42
C GLN A 95 -6.74 -14.24 9.33
N ASP A 96 -5.99 -14.69 10.33
CA ASP A 96 -6.38 -15.82 11.17
C ASP A 96 -7.45 -15.43 12.21
N LEU A 97 -8.52 -16.20 12.27
CA LEU A 97 -9.62 -16.00 13.21
C LEU A 97 -9.24 -16.36 14.66
N ALA A 98 -8.11 -17.03 14.87
CA ALA A 98 -7.61 -17.30 16.23
C ALA A 98 -7.45 -16.03 17.07
N LEU A 99 -7.09 -14.89 16.43
CA LEU A 99 -6.94 -13.61 17.14
C LEU A 99 -8.23 -13.14 17.81
N LEU A 100 -9.38 -13.63 17.36
CA LEU A 100 -10.66 -13.31 18.00
C LEU A 100 -10.86 -14.04 19.35
N LYS A 101 -10.14 -15.17 19.58
CA LYS A 101 -10.16 -15.95 20.83
C LYS A 101 -8.94 -15.74 21.73
N MET A 102 -7.84 -15.22 21.18
CA MET A 102 -6.61 -14.97 21.93
C MET A 102 -6.82 -13.96 23.05
N ASP A 103 -6.13 -14.18 24.18
CA ASP A 103 -6.02 -13.20 25.27
C ASP A 103 -4.98 -12.15 24.92
N ILE A 104 -5.40 -11.14 24.18
CA ILE A 104 -4.57 -10.06 23.66
C ILE A 104 -5.07 -8.70 24.13
N PRO A 105 -4.19 -7.68 24.24
CA PRO A 105 -4.59 -6.31 24.54
C PRO A 105 -5.69 -5.81 23.60
N PRO A 106 -6.45 -4.77 23.98
CA PRO A 106 -7.57 -4.26 23.20
C PRO A 106 -7.12 -3.49 21.93
N ILE A 107 -6.21 -4.07 21.15
CA ILE A 107 -5.74 -3.53 19.87
C ILE A 107 -6.78 -3.73 18.78
N ALA A 108 -7.00 -2.72 17.94
CA ALA A 108 -7.91 -2.79 16.81
C ALA A 108 -7.48 -3.86 15.80
N LEU A 109 -8.45 -4.58 15.22
CA LEU A 109 -8.22 -5.59 14.18
C LEU A 109 -8.77 -5.12 12.83
N HIS A 110 -7.95 -5.17 11.79
CA HIS A 110 -8.33 -4.91 10.41
C HIS A 110 -8.34 -6.22 9.63
N ALA A 111 -9.43 -6.50 8.93
CA ALA A 111 -9.53 -7.70 8.11
C ALA A 111 -8.62 -7.58 6.88
N SER A 112 -7.64 -8.46 6.77
CA SER A 112 -6.70 -8.49 5.65
C SER A 112 -7.40 -8.81 4.33
N THR A 113 -6.85 -8.37 3.20
CA THR A 113 -7.23 -8.86 1.87
C THR A 113 -7.11 -10.38 1.75
N GLN A 114 -6.26 -11.02 2.56
CA GLN A 114 -6.11 -12.49 2.62
C GLN A 114 -7.38 -13.21 3.11
N MET A 115 -8.34 -12.50 3.68
CA MET A 115 -9.66 -13.02 4.06
C MET A 115 -10.64 -13.08 2.89
N ASP A 116 -10.25 -12.63 1.69
CA ASP A 116 -11.03 -12.69 0.45
C ASP A 116 -12.42 -12.06 0.57
N THR A 117 -12.46 -10.75 0.92
CA THR A 117 -13.72 -10.03 1.08
C THR A 117 -14.23 -9.55 -0.27
N CYS A 118 -15.07 -10.40 -0.90
CA CYS A 118 -15.61 -10.17 -2.25
C CYS A 118 -17.12 -9.82 -2.25
N THR A 119 -17.82 -10.03 -1.12
CA THR A 119 -19.28 -9.86 -1.05
C THR A 119 -19.72 -9.05 0.16
N PRO A 120 -20.92 -8.43 0.11
CA PRO A 120 -21.50 -7.74 1.26
C PRO A 120 -21.68 -8.65 2.50
N GLU A 121 -22.04 -9.92 2.29
CA GLU A 121 -22.25 -10.91 3.36
C GLU A 121 -20.94 -11.16 4.10
N LYS A 122 -19.84 -11.35 3.37
CA LYS A 122 -18.51 -11.52 3.98
C LYS A 122 -18.07 -10.27 4.74
N ALA A 123 -18.34 -9.09 4.20
CA ALA A 123 -18.03 -7.83 4.89
C ALA A 123 -18.81 -7.68 6.19
N ARG A 124 -20.14 -7.95 6.18
CA ARG A 124 -20.97 -7.96 7.40
C ARG A 124 -20.51 -8.99 8.43
N PHE A 125 -20.14 -10.18 7.97
CA PHE A 125 -19.55 -11.19 8.85
C PHE A 125 -18.32 -10.64 9.58
N LEU A 126 -17.38 -10.00 8.88
CA LEU A 126 -16.16 -9.47 9.47
C LEU A 126 -16.43 -8.30 10.43
N GLU A 127 -17.33 -7.38 10.06
CA GLU A 127 -17.74 -6.29 10.94
C GLU A 127 -18.35 -6.83 12.24
N ARG A 128 -19.26 -7.80 12.14
CA ARG A 128 -19.91 -8.43 13.30
C ARG A 128 -18.95 -9.26 14.15
N ALA A 129 -17.90 -9.81 13.55
CA ALA A 129 -16.81 -10.49 14.23
C ALA A 129 -15.87 -9.54 15.00
N GLY A 130 -16.05 -8.20 14.87
CA GLY A 130 -15.29 -7.21 15.62
C GLY A 130 -14.13 -6.56 14.86
N TYR A 131 -14.06 -6.73 13.55
CA TYR A 131 -13.08 -5.99 12.73
C TYR A 131 -13.50 -4.53 12.57
N SER A 132 -12.55 -3.61 12.76
CA SER A 132 -12.79 -2.16 12.71
C SER A 132 -12.49 -1.54 11.34
N GLN A 133 -11.83 -2.26 10.43
CA GLN A 133 -11.61 -1.90 9.03
C GLN A 133 -11.55 -3.16 8.17
N ILE A 134 -12.02 -3.08 6.92
CA ILE A 134 -12.11 -4.22 6.02
C ILE A 134 -11.37 -3.93 4.73
N VAL A 135 -10.32 -4.71 4.43
CA VAL A 135 -9.62 -4.69 3.15
C VAL A 135 -10.36 -5.56 2.15
N VAL A 136 -10.90 -4.96 1.12
CA VAL A 136 -11.64 -5.70 0.08
C VAL A 136 -10.71 -6.34 -0.95
N ALA A 137 -11.22 -7.33 -1.66
CA ALA A 137 -10.52 -7.97 -2.76
C ALA A 137 -10.21 -6.97 -3.89
N ARG A 138 -9.09 -7.21 -4.60
CA ARG A 138 -8.61 -6.33 -5.68
C ARG A 138 -9.47 -6.39 -6.94
N GLU A 139 -10.19 -7.48 -7.12
CA GLU A 139 -10.93 -7.88 -8.33
C GLU A 139 -12.31 -7.23 -8.44
N LEU A 140 -12.69 -6.39 -7.48
CA LEU A 140 -14.02 -5.81 -7.40
C LEU A 140 -14.21 -4.66 -8.40
N SER A 141 -15.41 -4.61 -9.00
CA SER A 141 -15.89 -3.46 -9.75
C SER A 141 -16.43 -2.37 -8.83
N LEU A 142 -16.57 -1.13 -9.33
CA LEU A 142 -17.19 0.00 -8.61
C LEU A 142 -18.57 -0.36 -8.05
N ARG A 143 -19.39 -1.11 -8.82
CA ARG A 143 -20.70 -1.58 -8.35
C ARG A 143 -20.59 -2.51 -7.14
N GLN A 144 -19.63 -3.44 -7.15
CA GLN A 144 -19.40 -4.35 -6.04
C GLN A 144 -18.82 -3.63 -4.81
N LEU A 145 -17.90 -2.67 -5.02
CA LEU A 145 -17.40 -1.81 -3.97
C LEU A 145 -18.54 -1.06 -3.27
N ARG A 146 -19.42 -0.41 -4.03
CA ARG A 146 -20.59 0.29 -3.49
C ARG A 146 -21.53 -0.64 -2.72
N ALA A 147 -21.75 -1.86 -3.19
CA ALA A 147 -22.58 -2.84 -2.49
C ALA A 147 -21.97 -3.24 -1.13
N ILE A 148 -20.64 -3.40 -1.07
CA ILE A 148 -19.93 -3.73 0.18
C ILE A 148 -19.93 -2.54 1.15
N THR A 149 -19.55 -1.35 0.68
CA THR A 149 -19.48 -0.14 1.52
C THR A 149 -20.84 0.24 2.10
N SER A 150 -21.93 0.01 1.35
CA SER A 150 -23.30 0.25 1.82
C SER A 150 -23.80 -0.81 2.81
N ALA A 151 -23.10 -1.93 2.95
CA ALA A 151 -23.51 -3.05 3.80
C ALA A 151 -22.88 -3.04 5.19
N VAL A 152 -21.85 -2.20 5.41
CA VAL A 152 -21.09 -2.10 6.65
C VAL A 152 -20.94 -0.65 7.10
N SER A 153 -20.70 -0.45 8.40
CA SER A 153 -20.47 0.88 8.98
C SER A 153 -18.98 1.18 9.18
N VAL A 154 -18.13 0.16 9.16
CA VAL A 154 -16.67 0.31 9.31
C VAL A 154 -16.04 0.80 8.02
N PRO A 155 -14.88 1.50 8.09
CA PRO A 155 -14.12 1.90 6.92
C PRO A 155 -13.79 0.71 6.00
N VAL A 156 -13.96 0.93 4.70
CA VAL A 156 -13.58 -0.03 3.66
C VAL A 156 -12.31 0.46 2.97
N GLU A 157 -11.33 -0.44 2.90
CA GLU A 157 -10.01 -0.21 2.33
C GLU A 157 -9.88 -0.89 0.96
N GLY A 158 -9.49 -0.12 -0.06
CA GLY A 158 -9.29 -0.59 -1.43
C GLY A 158 -7.87 -0.33 -1.93
N PHE A 159 -7.30 -1.29 -2.67
CA PHE A 159 -5.99 -1.07 -3.33
C PHE A 159 -6.12 -0.11 -4.51
N VAL A 160 -5.11 0.77 -4.65
CA VAL A 160 -5.06 1.75 -5.75
C VAL A 160 -3.80 1.65 -6.61
N HIS A 161 -2.71 1.08 -6.10
CA HIS A 161 -1.44 1.01 -6.84
C HIS A 161 -0.62 -0.23 -6.50
N GLY A 162 0.14 -0.71 -7.48
CA GLY A 162 1.22 -1.68 -7.30
C GLY A 162 0.90 -3.09 -7.79
N ALA A 163 1.69 -4.06 -7.37
CA ALA A 163 1.67 -5.41 -7.91
C ALA A 163 0.36 -6.16 -7.63
N LEU A 164 -0.19 -6.79 -8.68
CA LEU A 164 -1.37 -7.62 -8.61
C LEU A 164 -1.02 -9.10 -8.39
N CYS A 165 -1.84 -9.78 -7.59
CA CYS A 165 -1.95 -11.22 -7.56
C CYS A 165 -3.03 -11.64 -8.56
N VAL A 166 -2.82 -12.69 -9.34
CA VAL A 166 -3.82 -13.23 -10.26
C VAL A 166 -4.93 -13.97 -9.53
N SER A 167 -4.59 -14.65 -8.43
CA SER A 167 -5.53 -15.37 -7.59
C SER A 167 -6.29 -14.43 -6.68
N TYR A 168 -7.52 -14.78 -6.35
CA TYR A 168 -8.15 -14.26 -5.14
C TYR A 168 -7.22 -14.46 -3.97
N SER A 169 -7.05 -13.41 -3.14
CA SER A 169 -6.15 -13.45 -1.99
C SER A 169 -6.62 -14.50 -0.98
N GLY A 170 -5.69 -15.29 -0.44
CA GLY A 170 -6.01 -16.42 0.44
C GLY A 170 -6.44 -17.71 -0.28
N ARG A 171 -6.61 -17.70 -1.62
CA ARG A 171 -7.07 -18.85 -2.40
C ARG A 171 -6.03 -19.36 -3.40
N CYS A 172 -4.74 -19.29 -3.04
CA CYS A 172 -3.65 -19.79 -3.87
C CYS A 172 -2.79 -20.78 -3.07
N TYR A 173 -2.86 -22.04 -3.43
CA TYR A 173 -2.17 -23.18 -2.80
C TYR A 173 -1.06 -23.74 -3.69
N VAL A 174 -0.87 -23.20 -4.91
CA VAL A 174 0.11 -23.72 -5.89
C VAL A 174 1.51 -23.71 -5.31
N SER A 175 1.90 -22.64 -4.60
CA SER A 175 3.23 -22.54 -3.99
C SER A 175 3.46 -23.60 -2.91
N GLN A 176 2.44 -23.91 -2.11
CA GLN A 176 2.50 -25.00 -1.13
C GLN A 176 2.60 -26.35 -1.83
N HIS A 177 1.76 -26.59 -2.84
CA HIS A 177 1.68 -27.83 -3.57
C HIS A 177 2.98 -28.16 -4.32
N CYS A 178 3.46 -27.21 -5.15
CA CYS A 178 4.60 -27.46 -6.05
C CYS A 178 5.98 -27.28 -5.39
N PHE A 179 6.07 -26.46 -4.32
CA PHE A 179 7.36 -26.02 -3.78
C PHE A 179 7.48 -26.15 -2.24
N GLY A 180 6.46 -26.65 -1.54
CA GLY A 180 6.44 -26.71 -0.08
C GLY A 180 6.47 -25.34 0.60
N ARG A 181 6.07 -24.26 -0.10
CA ARG A 181 6.15 -22.87 0.35
C ARG A 181 4.77 -22.22 0.29
N SER A 182 4.09 -22.10 1.44
CA SER A 182 2.74 -21.54 1.45
C SER A 182 2.70 -20.03 1.17
N ALA A 183 1.86 -19.62 0.20
CA ALA A 183 1.55 -18.23 -0.05
C ALA A 183 0.75 -17.62 1.11
N ASN A 184 -0.10 -18.40 1.80
CA ASN A 184 -0.86 -18.00 2.99
C ASN A 184 0.03 -17.85 4.24
N ARG A 185 1.30 -18.31 4.14
CA ARG A 185 2.35 -18.17 5.16
C ARG A 185 3.45 -17.19 4.76
N GLY A 186 3.20 -16.34 3.74
CA GLY A 186 4.13 -15.31 3.29
C GLY A 186 5.27 -15.79 2.39
N CYS A 187 5.30 -17.07 2.01
CA CYS A 187 6.40 -17.71 1.26
C CYS A 187 6.04 -18.01 -0.21
N CYS A 188 5.26 -17.14 -0.86
CA CYS A 188 4.85 -17.31 -2.25
C CYS A 188 6.04 -17.50 -3.21
N ALA A 189 6.02 -18.58 -4.01
CA ALA A 189 7.05 -18.89 -5.02
C ALA A 189 6.85 -18.14 -6.35
N GLN A 190 5.79 -17.31 -6.47
CA GLN A 190 5.44 -16.57 -7.68
C GLN A 190 5.22 -17.45 -8.93
N PHE A 191 4.61 -18.61 -8.76
CA PHE A 191 4.25 -19.54 -9.85
C PHE A 191 3.56 -18.82 -11.03
N CYS A 192 2.65 -17.87 -10.75
CA CYS A 192 1.94 -17.09 -11.76
C CYS A 192 2.84 -16.20 -12.64
N ARG A 193 4.14 -16.09 -12.32
CA ARG A 193 5.13 -15.32 -13.10
C ARG A 193 5.97 -16.20 -14.02
N LEU A 194 5.77 -17.53 -13.97
CA LEU A 194 6.46 -18.46 -14.86
C LEU A 194 5.92 -18.35 -16.29
N ASN A 195 6.69 -18.86 -17.23
CA ASN A 195 6.27 -19.00 -18.62
C ASN A 195 5.51 -20.33 -18.77
N PHE A 196 4.38 -20.34 -19.48
CA PHE A 196 3.53 -21.48 -19.70
C PHE A 196 3.16 -21.62 -21.17
N ASP A 197 3.05 -22.86 -21.62
CA ASP A 197 2.25 -23.20 -22.78
C ASP A 197 0.80 -23.38 -22.33
N LEU A 198 -0.13 -22.71 -23.00
CA LEU A 198 -1.54 -23.04 -22.94
C LEU A 198 -1.78 -24.17 -23.95
N VAL A 199 -2.19 -25.33 -23.47
CA VAL A 199 -2.40 -26.52 -24.31
C VAL A 199 -3.86 -26.96 -24.26
N ASP A 200 -4.32 -27.55 -25.38
CA ASP A 200 -5.65 -28.14 -25.49
C ASP A 200 -5.65 -29.65 -25.16
N ALA A 201 -6.82 -30.29 -25.29
CA ALA A 201 -7.00 -31.72 -25.00
C ALA A 201 -6.13 -32.64 -25.85
N ASP A 202 -5.73 -32.20 -27.05
CA ASP A 202 -4.87 -32.97 -27.97
C ASP A 202 -3.38 -32.72 -27.73
N GLY A 203 -3.05 -31.87 -26.75
CA GLY A 203 -1.68 -31.45 -26.42
C GLY A 203 -1.11 -30.37 -27.34
N SER A 204 -1.94 -29.83 -28.24
CA SER A 204 -1.54 -28.73 -29.14
C SER A 204 -1.32 -27.45 -28.37
N VAL A 205 -0.20 -26.74 -28.66
CA VAL A 205 0.11 -25.46 -28.03
C VAL A 205 -0.68 -24.35 -28.69
N LEU A 206 -1.59 -23.75 -27.93
CA LEU A 206 -2.43 -22.64 -28.36
C LEU A 206 -1.73 -21.27 -28.22
N SER A 207 -0.93 -21.12 -27.17
CA SER A 207 -0.20 -19.90 -26.86
C SER A 207 0.93 -20.18 -25.87
N THR A 208 2.06 -19.49 -26.03
CA THR A 208 3.18 -19.53 -25.09
C THR A 208 3.39 -18.14 -24.49
N GLY A 209 3.59 -18.04 -23.17
CA GLY A 209 3.87 -16.76 -22.50
C GLY A 209 3.61 -16.80 -21.00
N HIS A 210 3.71 -15.61 -20.39
CA HIS A 210 3.43 -15.43 -18.97
C HIS A 210 1.92 -15.29 -18.73
N GLN A 211 1.16 -16.36 -19.02
CA GLN A 211 -0.31 -16.43 -19.08
C GLN A 211 -1.03 -15.88 -17.85
N LEU A 212 -0.39 -15.94 -16.68
CA LEU A 212 -0.94 -15.55 -15.38
C LEU A 212 -0.25 -14.30 -14.80
N SER A 213 0.68 -13.67 -15.54
CA SER A 213 1.45 -12.53 -15.03
C SER A 213 0.70 -11.21 -15.19
N MET A 214 0.00 -10.76 -14.14
CA MET A 214 -0.73 -9.50 -14.17
C MET A 214 0.21 -8.29 -14.37
N ARG A 215 -0.29 -7.26 -15.07
CA ARG A 215 0.24 -5.90 -15.02
C ARG A 215 0.10 -5.33 -13.61
N ASP A 216 0.72 -4.17 -13.35
CA ASP A 216 0.60 -3.52 -12.05
C ASP A 216 -0.64 -2.62 -12.00
N MET A 217 -1.29 -2.54 -10.84
CA MET A 217 -2.47 -1.70 -10.64
C MET A 217 -2.06 -0.22 -10.66
N ASN A 218 -2.86 0.59 -11.34
CA ASN A 218 -2.86 2.05 -11.23
C ASN A 218 -4.30 2.55 -11.37
N ARG A 219 -4.85 3.10 -10.28
CA ARG A 219 -6.21 3.65 -10.19
C ARG A 219 -6.19 5.16 -9.92
N THR A 220 -5.15 5.86 -10.36
CA THR A 220 -5.02 7.30 -10.18
C THR A 220 -6.28 8.05 -10.65
N GLU A 221 -6.74 7.74 -11.85
CA GLU A 221 -7.91 8.40 -12.46
C GLU A 221 -9.25 7.99 -11.82
N SER A 222 -9.27 6.93 -11.01
CA SER A 222 -10.49 6.37 -10.44
C SER A 222 -10.66 6.66 -8.94
N ILE A 223 -9.79 7.47 -8.33
CA ILE A 223 -9.83 7.77 -6.89
C ILE A 223 -11.18 8.38 -6.50
N GLU A 224 -11.67 9.37 -7.25
CA GLU A 224 -12.92 10.05 -6.95
C GLU A 224 -14.13 9.10 -7.10
N GLU A 225 -14.17 8.25 -8.12
CA GLU A 225 -15.22 7.23 -8.29
C GLU A 225 -15.21 6.20 -7.16
N MET A 226 -14.02 5.83 -6.65
CA MET A 226 -13.90 4.94 -5.50
C MET A 226 -14.36 5.62 -4.20
N LEU A 227 -14.09 6.93 -4.03
CA LEU A 227 -14.65 7.73 -2.93
C LEU A 227 -16.19 7.74 -2.99
N ASP A 228 -16.77 7.98 -4.17
CA ASP A 228 -18.22 7.97 -4.38
C ASP A 228 -18.83 6.57 -4.21
N ALA A 229 -18.05 5.53 -4.45
CA ALA A 229 -18.44 4.16 -4.13
C ALA A 229 -18.29 3.82 -2.62
N GLY A 230 -17.86 4.76 -1.76
CA GLY A 230 -17.82 4.61 -0.31
C GLY A 230 -16.48 4.16 0.26
N VAL A 231 -15.44 3.94 -0.55
CA VAL A 231 -14.08 3.60 -0.08
C VAL A 231 -13.53 4.76 0.74
N SER A 232 -12.93 4.48 1.89
CA SER A 232 -12.38 5.48 2.83
C SER A 232 -10.87 5.36 3.04
N SER A 233 -10.28 4.19 2.76
CA SER A 233 -8.84 3.96 2.86
C SER A 233 -8.28 3.48 1.53
N PHE A 234 -7.23 4.15 1.04
CA PHE A 234 -6.58 3.91 -0.26
C PHE A 234 -5.22 3.29 -0.04
N LYS A 235 -5.09 2.00 -0.38
CA LYS A 235 -3.88 1.22 -0.11
C LYS A 235 -2.95 1.14 -1.30
N ILE A 236 -1.69 1.49 -1.06
CA ILE A 236 -0.59 1.26 -2.00
C ILE A 236 0.04 -0.10 -1.68
N GLU A 237 0.13 -1.01 -2.66
CA GLU A 237 0.91 -2.26 -2.56
C GLU A 237 2.38 -1.98 -2.81
N GLY A 238 3.27 -2.58 -2.02
CA GLY A 238 4.70 -2.39 -2.25
C GLY A 238 5.61 -2.61 -1.04
N ARG A 239 5.24 -3.43 -0.07
CA ARG A 239 6.00 -3.64 1.18
C ARG A 239 7.45 -4.11 0.99
N LEU A 240 7.80 -4.73 -0.14
CA LEU A 240 9.18 -5.10 -0.51
C LEU A 240 9.85 -4.12 -1.46
N LYS A 241 9.19 -3.00 -1.77
CA LYS A 241 9.73 -1.97 -2.67
C LYS A 241 10.75 -1.09 -1.94
N ASP A 242 11.60 -0.46 -2.74
CA ASP A 242 12.61 0.49 -2.23
C ASP A 242 11.98 1.82 -1.80
N ILE A 243 12.79 2.63 -1.14
CA ILE A 243 12.39 3.93 -0.60
C ILE A 243 11.95 4.92 -1.70
N ASN A 244 12.56 4.85 -2.89
CA ASN A 244 12.24 5.75 -4.01
C ASN A 244 10.84 5.47 -4.56
N TYR A 245 10.48 4.18 -4.68
CA TYR A 245 9.13 3.78 -5.04
C TYR A 245 8.11 4.34 -4.03
N VAL A 246 8.37 4.16 -2.73
CA VAL A 246 7.45 4.62 -1.68
C VAL A 246 7.31 6.14 -1.70
N ARG A 247 8.41 6.89 -1.79
CA ARG A 247 8.40 8.35 -1.90
C ARG A 247 7.56 8.83 -3.09
N ASN A 248 7.86 8.29 -4.27
CA ASN A 248 7.21 8.69 -5.52
C ASN A 248 5.71 8.41 -5.50
N VAL A 249 5.33 7.17 -5.19
CA VAL A 249 3.92 6.73 -5.25
C VAL A 249 3.09 7.38 -4.14
N THR A 250 3.63 7.50 -2.90
CA THR A 250 2.94 8.17 -1.81
C THR A 250 2.66 9.64 -2.13
N ALA A 251 3.69 10.38 -2.57
CA ALA A 251 3.53 11.80 -2.93
C ALA A 251 2.54 12.00 -4.10
N HIS A 252 2.53 11.06 -5.06
CA HIS A 252 1.57 11.09 -6.17
C HIS A 252 0.12 10.97 -5.68
N TYR A 253 -0.19 9.91 -4.94
CA TYR A 253 -1.56 9.69 -4.44
C TYR A 253 -1.98 10.73 -3.42
N ARG A 254 -1.04 11.24 -2.60
CA ARG A 254 -1.33 12.35 -1.69
C ARG A 254 -1.82 13.59 -2.45
N ARG A 255 -1.15 13.98 -3.52
CA ARG A 255 -1.58 15.12 -4.36
C ARG A 255 -2.95 14.91 -4.98
N GLN A 256 -3.24 13.70 -5.47
CA GLN A 256 -4.55 13.39 -6.06
C GLN A 256 -5.67 13.50 -5.02
N ILE A 257 -5.48 12.89 -3.85
CA ILE A 257 -6.48 12.90 -2.77
C ILE A 257 -6.67 14.33 -2.22
N ASP A 258 -5.59 15.10 -2.02
CA ASP A 258 -5.68 16.48 -1.54
C ASP A 258 -6.46 17.36 -2.51
N ALA A 259 -6.21 17.23 -3.82
CA ALA A 259 -6.94 17.98 -4.84
C ALA A 259 -8.45 17.66 -4.84
N ILE A 260 -8.83 16.42 -4.51
CA ILE A 260 -10.26 16.05 -4.36
C ILE A 260 -10.83 16.66 -3.08
N ILE A 261 -10.12 16.56 -1.96
CA ILE A 261 -10.55 17.11 -0.67
C ILE A 261 -10.72 18.64 -0.76
N GLU A 262 -9.81 19.35 -1.43
CA GLU A 262 -9.89 20.80 -1.66
C GLU A 262 -11.13 21.19 -2.48
N ARG A 263 -11.56 20.37 -3.46
CA ARG A 263 -12.78 20.62 -4.22
C ARG A 263 -14.06 20.23 -3.48
N ARG A 264 -13.97 19.30 -2.51
CA ARG A 264 -15.13 18.73 -1.78
C ARG A 264 -14.92 18.77 -0.25
N PRO A 265 -14.60 19.93 0.34
CA PRO A 265 -14.21 20.04 1.75
C PRO A 265 -15.35 19.74 2.74
N ASP A 266 -16.60 19.86 2.32
CA ASP A 266 -17.78 19.55 3.15
C ASP A 266 -18.04 18.04 3.24
N GLU A 267 -17.51 17.25 2.29
CA GLU A 267 -17.70 15.80 2.24
C GLU A 267 -16.53 15.04 2.83
N PHE A 268 -15.29 15.48 2.55
CA PHE A 268 -14.06 14.74 2.85
C PHE A 268 -13.08 15.57 3.67
N ARG A 269 -12.31 14.88 4.48
CA ARG A 269 -11.14 15.42 5.20
C ARG A 269 -10.03 14.39 5.26
N ARG A 270 -8.80 14.83 5.46
CA ARG A 270 -7.68 13.93 5.76
C ARG A 270 -7.86 13.26 7.12
N SER A 271 -7.36 12.03 7.25
CA SER A 271 -7.35 11.32 8.53
C SER A 271 -6.13 11.66 9.40
N SER A 272 -5.16 12.43 8.87
CA SER A 272 -3.95 12.85 9.58
C SER A 272 -3.66 14.34 9.35
N PHE A 273 -2.71 14.90 10.09
CA PHE A 273 -2.37 16.32 10.11
C PHE A 273 -1.01 16.62 9.47
N GLY A 274 -0.73 17.89 9.26
CA GLY A 274 0.53 18.37 8.74
C GLY A 274 0.61 18.52 7.23
N ILE A 275 1.50 19.40 6.78
CA ILE A 275 1.80 19.65 5.37
C ILE A 275 3.03 18.84 4.98
N SER A 276 2.92 18.05 3.93
CA SER A 276 4.06 17.37 3.32
C SER A 276 4.70 18.25 2.25
N LYS A 277 6.00 18.48 2.38
CA LYS A 277 6.82 19.19 1.39
C LYS A 277 7.77 18.21 0.74
N VAL A 278 7.61 17.96 -0.54
CA VAL A 278 8.48 17.09 -1.34
C VAL A 278 9.19 17.92 -2.40
N GLY A 279 10.50 17.75 -2.53
CA GLY A 279 11.34 18.51 -3.46
C GLY A 279 11.40 17.92 -4.88
N PHE A 280 10.45 17.07 -5.25
CA PHE A 280 10.38 16.44 -6.57
C PHE A 280 8.94 16.44 -7.10
N VAL A 281 8.80 16.25 -8.41
CA VAL A 281 7.49 16.04 -9.04
C VAL A 281 7.27 14.54 -9.18
N PRO A 282 6.25 13.96 -8.50
CA PRO A 282 6.00 12.53 -8.57
C PRO A 282 5.52 12.09 -9.96
N GLN A 283 6.05 10.96 -10.44
CA GLN A 283 5.75 10.35 -11.73
C GLN A 283 5.73 8.82 -11.55
N VAL A 284 4.55 8.23 -11.39
CA VAL A 284 4.42 6.80 -11.02
C VAL A 284 4.91 5.86 -12.12
N GLU A 285 4.85 6.25 -13.37
CA GLU A 285 5.34 5.51 -14.53
C GLU A 285 6.86 5.31 -14.53
N LYS A 286 7.61 6.15 -13.81
CA LYS A 286 9.06 6.02 -13.62
C LYS A 286 9.45 5.07 -12.47
N SER A 287 8.47 4.60 -11.71
CA SER A 287 8.67 3.54 -10.72
C SER A 287 8.48 2.17 -11.35
N PHE A 288 8.87 1.13 -10.60
CA PHE A 288 8.70 -0.25 -11.04
C PHE A 288 7.26 -0.54 -11.49
N ASN A 289 7.07 -0.91 -12.76
CA ASN A 289 5.80 -1.40 -13.29
C ASN A 289 6.01 -2.35 -14.49
N ARG A 290 5.01 -3.23 -14.74
CA ARG A 290 4.91 -4.16 -15.88
C ARG A 290 3.92 -3.68 -16.93
N GLY A 291 3.73 -2.37 -17.03
CA GLY A 291 2.56 -1.75 -17.62
C GLY A 291 1.42 -1.68 -16.58
N PHE A 292 0.52 -0.71 -16.76
CA PHE A 292 -0.55 -0.44 -15.82
C PHE A 292 -1.90 -0.98 -16.26
N THR A 293 -2.77 -1.24 -15.28
CA THR A 293 -4.18 -1.62 -15.45
C THR A 293 -5.00 -1.11 -14.25
N ASP A 294 -6.26 -0.76 -14.48
CA ASP A 294 -7.27 -0.54 -13.43
C ASP A 294 -7.87 -1.87 -12.91
N TYR A 295 -7.42 -2.97 -13.51
CA TYR A 295 -7.82 -4.35 -13.30
C TYR A 295 -9.27 -4.60 -13.73
N PHE A 296 -10.20 -4.82 -12.79
CA PHE A 296 -11.62 -5.08 -13.09
C PHE A 296 -12.54 -3.97 -12.59
N LEU A 297 -12.00 -2.79 -12.27
CA LEU A 297 -12.76 -1.71 -11.64
C LEU A 297 -13.95 -1.27 -12.51
N HIS A 298 -13.70 -1.08 -13.81
CA HIS A 298 -14.71 -0.70 -14.81
C HIS A 298 -15.23 -1.87 -15.65
N GLY A 299 -14.87 -3.10 -15.28
CA GLY A 299 -15.29 -4.30 -16.00
C GLY A 299 -14.12 -5.16 -16.48
N ARG A 300 -14.42 -6.16 -17.32
CA ARG A 300 -13.40 -7.04 -17.86
C ARG A 300 -12.64 -6.40 -19.00
N ARG A 301 -11.34 -6.68 -19.04
CA ARG A 301 -10.44 -6.26 -20.12
C ARG A 301 -9.50 -7.41 -20.48
N PRO A 302 -9.17 -7.61 -21.77
CA PRO A 302 -8.26 -8.69 -22.19
C PRO A 302 -6.80 -8.37 -21.87
N ASP A 303 -6.44 -7.09 -21.74
CA ASP A 303 -5.07 -6.58 -21.61
C ASP A 303 -4.58 -6.43 -20.17
N VAL A 304 -5.14 -7.20 -19.22
CA VAL A 304 -4.74 -7.15 -17.80
C VAL A 304 -3.45 -7.90 -17.49
N VAL A 305 -2.94 -8.69 -18.45
CA VAL A 305 -1.72 -9.51 -18.30
C VAL A 305 -0.52 -8.92 -19.01
N SER A 306 0.66 -9.16 -18.46
CA SER A 306 1.97 -8.89 -19.07
C SER A 306 2.51 -10.20 -19.66
N MET A 307 1.98 -10.60 -20.83
CA MET A 307 2.27 -11.89 -21.48
C MET A 307 3.74 -12.08 -21.83
N ARG A 308 4.42 -10.99 -22.25
CA ARG A 308 5.78 -11.03 -22.81
C ARG A 308 6.86 -11.08 -21.74
N THR A 309 6.60 -10.55 -20.52
CA THR A 309 7.61 -10.47 -19.46
C THR A 309 6.99 -10.32 -18.07
N PRO A 310 7.57 -10.95 -17.03
CA PRO A 310 7.23 -10.69 -15.64
C PRO A 310 8.07 -9.54 -15.03
N LYS A 311 9.02 -8.98 -15.80
CA LYS A 311 9.94 -7.92 -15.36
C LYS A 311 9.34 -6.53 -15.55
N ALA A 312 9.88 -5.55 -14.85
CA ALA A 312 9.52 -4.15 -15.07
C ALA A 312 10.04 -3.66 -16.42
N ILE A 313 9.20 -2.93 -17.12
CA ILE A 313 9.55 -2.27 -18.39
C ILE A 313 9.70 -0.76 -18.24
N GLY A 314 9.06 -0.13 -17.22
CA GLY A 314 9.12 1.31 -17.00
C GLY A 314 8.29 2.13 -18.01
N ALA A 315 8.70 3.36 -18.24
CA ALA A 315 7.99 4.31 -19.10
C ALA A 315 8.41 4.18 -20.58
N PRO A 316 7.47 4.28 -21.55
CA PRO A 316 7.83 4.36 -22.96
C PRO A 316 8.60 5.66 -23.26
N VAL A 317 9.65 5.60 -24.08
CA VAL A 317 10.52 6.75 -24.38
C VAL A 317 10.65 7.05 -25.86
N GLY A 318 9.96 6.33 -26.71
CA GLY A 318 9.95 6.48 -28.16
C GLY A 318 10.53 5.28 -28.91
N ALA A 319 10.61 5.36 -30.21
CA ALA A 319 11.18 4.33 -31.07
C ALA A 319 12.61 4.70 -31.52
N VAL A 320 13.41 3.69 -31.78
CA VAL A 320 14.75 3.87 -32.38
C VAL A 320 14.61 4.47 -33.77
N ARG A 321 15.19 5.65 -33.99
CA ARG A 321 15.17 6.33 -35.29
C ARG A 321 16.28 5.81 -36.22
N ARG A 322 17.50 5.73 -35.70
CA ARG A 322 18.68 5.31 -36.45
C ARG A 322 19.63 4.52 -35.57
N VAL A 323 20.24 3.49 -36.13
CA VAL A 323 21.30 2.71 -35.48
C VAL A 323 22.61 2.94 -36.23
N GLY A 324 23.63 3.45 -35.53
CA GLY A 324 24.99 3.65 -36.03
C GLY A 324 25.93 2.50 -35.68
N LYS A 325 27.24 2.69 -35.83
CA LYS A 325 28.24 1.66 -35.48
C LYS A 325 28.39 1.47 -33.96
N ARG A 326 28.25 2.52 -33.15
CA ARG A 326 28.48 2.54 -31.70
C ARG A 326 27.38 3.27 -30.91
N SER A 327 26.45 3.91 -31.60
CA SER A 327 25.40 4.76 -31.07
C SER A 327 24.08 4.53 -31.78
N PHE A 328 23.00 5.03 -31.21
CA PHE A 328 21.70 5.09 -31.84
C PHE A 328 20.98 6.38 -31.44
N THR A 329 19.93 6.73 -32.15
CA THR A 329 19.04 7.86 -31.82
C THR A 329 17.61 7.39 -31.63
N VAL A 330 16.86 8.13 -30.83
CA VAL A 330 15.44 7.85 -30.50
C VAL A 330 14.57 8.98 -31.01
N ASP A 331 13.38 8.65 -31.51
CA ASP A 331 12.36 9.62 -31.88
C ASP A 331 11.70 10.23 -30.64
N GLY A 332 11.24 11.48 -30.79
CA GLY A 332 10.53 12.19 -29.70
C GLY A 332 11.37 13.26 -29.02
N THR A 333 10.83 13.76 -27.88
CA THR A 333 11.41 14.89 -27.12
C THR A 333 11.94 14.47 -25.75
N VAL A 334 11.96 13.17 -25.44
CA VAL A 334 12.45 12.66 -24.16
C VAL A 334 13.95 12.91 -24.05
N GLU A 335 14.37 13.52 -22.95
CA GLU A 335 15.77 13.69 -22.60
C GLU A 335 16.32 12.44 -21.92
N PHE A 336 17.53 12.06 -22.29
CA PHE A 336 18.26 10.93 -21.73
C PHE A 336 19.47 11.41 -20.92
N ALA A 337 19.88 10.61 -19.95
CA ALA A 337 21.05 10.88 -19.14
C ALA A 337 22.02 9.70 -19.12
N ASN A 338 23.29 10.01 -18.82
CA ASN A 338 24.28 8.97 -18.60
C ASN A 338 23.85 8.06 -17.43
N GLY A 339 23.83 6.77 -17.69
CA GLY A 339 23.43 5.75 -16.72
C GLY A 339 21.96 5.32 -16.79
N ASP A 340 21.12 5.94 -17.65
CA ASP A 340 19.74 5.50 -17.85
C ASP A 340 19.69 4.03 -18.25
N GLY A 341 18.78 3.26 -17.66
CA GLY A 341 18.47 1.89 -18.03
C GLY A 341 17.35 1.86 -19.06
N LEU A 342 17.64 1.26 -20.23
CA LEU A 342 16.67 1.09 -21.31
C LEU A 342 16.40 -0.39 -21.56
N CYS A 343 15.19 -0.70 -22.00
CA CYS A 343 14.84 -2.03 -22.43
C CYS A 343 13.90 -2.00 -23.64
N TYR A 344 13.84 -3.11 -24.37
CA TYR A 344 13.02 -3.30 -25.55
C TYR A 344 12.73 -4.80 -25.74
N PHE A 345 11.72 -5.11 -26.53
CA PHE A 345 11.47 -6.49 -26.95
C PHE A 345 12.11 -6.73 -28.32
N ASP A 346 12.95 -7.76 -28.42
CA ASP A 346 13.52 -8.17 -29.69
C ASP A 346 12.49 -8.87 -30.61
N ALA A 347 12.94 -9.34 -31.79
CA ALA A 347 12.07 -10.01 -32.76
C ALA A 347 11.39 -11.29 -32.22
N ASP A 348 12.04 -11.97 -31.28
CA ASP A 348 11.53 -13.17 -30.64
C ASP A 348 10.61 -12.86 -29.43
N GLY A 349 10.36 -11.57 -29.18
CA GLY A 349 9.55 -11.10 -28.06
C GLY A 349 10.25 -11.16 -26.69
N THR A 350 11.57 -11.43 -26.66
CA THR A 350 12.36 -11.48 -25.43
C THR A 350 12.75 -10.07 -24.99
N LEU A 351 12.59 -9.77 -23.68
CA LEU A 351 12.98 -8.49 -23.11
C LEU A 351 14.51 -8.38 -23.01
N GLN A 352 15.07 -7.46 -23.77
CA GLN A 352 16.49 -7.07 -23.74
C GLN A 352 16.66 -5.80 -22.94
N GLY A 353 17.70 -5.70 -22.12
CA GLY A 353 18.01 -4.52 -21.31
C GLY A 353 19.48 -4.09 -21.46
N PHE A 354 19.71 -2.77 -21.46
CA PHE A 354 21.06 -2.21 -21.51
C PHE A 354 21.10 -0.84 -20.83
N ARG A 355 22.32 -0.36 -20.52
CA ARG A 355 22.55 0.99 -19.99
C ARG A 355 23.11 1.93 -21.04
N VAL A 356 22.67 3.17 -20.98
CA VAL A 356 23.24 4.30 -21.73
C VAL A 356 24.46 4.81 -20.98
N ASN A 357 25.65 4.55 -21.48
CA ASN A 357 26.89 4.99 -20.83
C ASN A 357 27.14 6.49 -21.02
N ARG A 358 26.83 6.99 -22.23
CA ARG A 358 27.08 8.38 -22.62
C ARG A 358 25.98 8.89 -23.52
N VAL A 359 25.60 10.14 -23.33
CA VAL A 359 24.64 10.89 -24.15
C VAL A 359 25.36 12.09 -24.74
N GLU A 360 25.30 12.27 -26.07
CA GLU A 360 25.82 13.43 -26.80
C GLU A 360 24.72 13.99 -27.70
N GLY A 361 24.11 15.07 -27.27
CA GLY A 361 22.92 15.61 -27.92
C GLY A 361 21.81 14.58 -27.99
N ARG A 362 21.45 14.10 -29.16
CA ARG A 362 20.45 13.05 -29.38
C ARG A 362 21.04 11.65 -29.59
N GLU A 363 22.37 11.52 -29.58
CA GLU A 363 23.03 10.24 -29.75
C GLU A 363 23.27 9.54 -28.40
N LEU A 364 22.84 8.29 -28.32
CA LEU A 364 22.94 7.43 -27.14
C LEU A 364 24.00 6.36 -27.37
N PHE A 365 24.96 6.27 -26.45
CA PHE A 365 26.09 5.35 -26.52
C PHE A 365 26.00 4.32 -25.39
N PRO A 366 25.52 3.11 -25.65
CA PRO A 366 25.63 2.01 -24.68
C PRO A 366 27.06 1.45 -24.66
N LEU A 367 27.40 0.68 -23.58
CA LEU A 367 28.71 0.01 -23.51
C LEU A 367 28.93 -0.94 -24.70
N ARG A 368 27.87 -1.69 -25.03
CA ARG A 368 27.78 -2.51 -26.23
C ARG A 368 26.44 -2.23 -26.89
N LEU A 369 26.47 -1.91 -28.18
CA LEU A 369 25.24 -1.74 -28.95
C LEU A 369 24.55 -3.10 -29.09
N PRO A 370 23.29 -3.25 -28.65
CA PRO A 370 22.60 -4.53 -28.77
C PRO A 370 22.44 -4.95 -30.22
N ALA A 371 22.81 -6.20 -30.54
CA ALA A 371 22.81 -6.70 -31.91
C ALA A 371 21.43 -6.79 -32.55
N SER A 372 20.37 -6.95 -31.73
CA SER A 372 18.98 -7.01 -32.17
C SER A 372 18.29 -5.64 -32.29
N LEU A 373 18.96 -4.53 -31.90
CA LEU A 373 18.36 -3.20 -31.98
C LEU A 373 18.27 -2.74 -33.47
N ARG A 374 17.07 -2.30 -33.88
CA ARG A 374 16.75 -1.88 -35.24
C ARG A 374 15.98 -0.55 -35.24
N PRO A 375 16.01 0.23 -36.33
CA PRO A 375 15.07 1.34 -36.50
C PRO A 375 13.62 0.86 -36.33
N GLY A 376 12.79 1.66 -35.67
CA GLY A 376 11.41 1.32 -35.33
C GLY A 376 11.23 0.50 -34.05
N THR A 377 12.32 0.01 -33.42
CA THR A 377 12.21 -0.70 -32.12
C THR A 377 11.73 0.26 -31.04
N GLU A 378 10.59 -0.07 -30.40
CA GLU A 378 10.07 0.67 -29.24
C GLU A 378 10.96 0.48 -28.02
N LEU A 379 11.31 1.58 -27.35
CA LEU A 379 12.15 1.60 -26.17
C LEU A 379 11.36 2.03 -24.95
N PHE A 380 11.70 1.41 -23.83
CA PHE A 380 11.19 1.75 -22.51
C PHE A 380 12.35 2.10 -21.59
N ARG A 381 12.14 3.05 -20.67
CA ARG A 381 13.12 3.42 -19.65
C ARG A 381 12.67 2.87 -18.28
N ASN A 382 13.37 1.84 -17.82
CA ASN A 382 13.12 1.19 -16.55
C ASN A 382 13.99 1.73 -15.40
N GLU A 383 15.00 2.58 -15.70
CA GLU A 383 15.82 3.28 -14.72
C GLU A 383 16.10 4.71 -15.23
N ASP A 384 15.48 5.73 -14.62
CA ASP A 384 15.66 7.15 -14.93
C ASP A 384 16.61 7.78 -13.89
N ARG A 385 17.87 7.99 -14.28
CA ARG A 385 18.93 8.47 -13.37
C ARG A 385 18.72 9.90 -12.89
N VAL A 386 18.14 10.76 -13.70
CA VAL A 386 17.83 12.14 -13.31
C VAL A 386 16.73 12.13 -12.26
N PHE A 387 15.69 11.36 -12.51
CA PHE A 387 14.57 11.21 -11.58
C PHE A 387 14.99 10.58 -10.25
N GLU A 388 15.77 9.50 -10.27
CA GLU A 388 16.31 8.89 -9.06
C GLU A 388 17.15 9.87 -8.23
N LYS A 389 18.04 10.64 -8.90
CA LYS A 389 18.80 11.69 -8.22
C LYS A 389 17.90 12.77 -7.62
N ALA A 390 16.83 13.16 -8.31
CA ALA A 390 15.88 14.13 -7.80
C ALA A 390 15.18 13.62 -6.54
N LEU A 391 14.78 12.34 -6.53
CA LEU A 391 14.20 11.69 -5.35
C LEU A 391 15.17 11.69 -4.14
N HIS A 392 16.47 11.51 -4.35
CA HIS A 392 17.44 11.46 -3.26
C HIS A 392 17.93 12.83 -2.75
N ARG A 393 18.01 13.84 -3.64
CA ARG A 393 18.65 15.12 -3.32
C ARG A 393 17.90 15.98 -2.32
N THR A 394 16.61 15.95 -2.34
CA THR A 394 15.79 16.82 -1.49
C THR A 394 15.06 15.97 -0.47
N PRO A 395 15.34 16.14 0.82
CA PRO A 395 14.60 15.46 1.87
C PRO A 395 13.12 15.88 1.79
N SER A 396 12.24 14.95 2.05
CA SER A 396 10.84 15.24 2.29
C SER A 396 10.65 15.67 3.73
N GLU A 397 9.78 16.63 3.95
CA GLU A 397 9.45 17.12 5.29
C GLU A 397 7.94 17.04 5.51
N ARG A 398 7.54 16.76 6.73
CA ARG A 398 6.15 16.92 7.18
C ARG A 398 6.14 17.83 8.39
N LEU A 399 5.35 18.89 8.32
CA LEU A 399 5.32 19.96 9.32
C LEU A 399 3.89 20.18 9.81
N LEU A 400 3.70 20.12 11.12
CA LEU A 400 2.44 20.41 11.79
C LEU A 400 2.29 21.92 11.93
N ARG A 401 1.16 22.47 11.51
CA ARG A 401 0.87 23.89 11.62
C ARG A 401 0.55 24.25 13.06
N ILE A 402 1.11 25.37 13.52
CA ILE A 402 0.83 25.92 14.86
C ILE A 402 0.55 27.41 14.80
N ASN A 403 -0.32 27.86 15.69
CA ASN A 403 -0.51 29.27 16.03
C ASN A 403 0.10 29.53 17.39
N ILE A 404 0.81 30.66 17.54
CA ILE A 404 1.47 31.04 18.78
C ILE A 404 0.84 32.34 19.29
N THR A 405 0.54 32.37 20.59
CA THR A 405 0.11 33.57 21.30
C THR A 405 1.09 33.87 22.43
N LEU A 406 1.64 35.09 22.43
CA LEU A 406 2.43 35.64 23.53
C LEU A 406 1.55 36.64 24.31
N THR A 407 1.25 36.33 25.57
CA THR A 407 0.39 37.14 26.42
C THR A 407 1.23 37.72 27.59
N GLU A 408 1.12 39.00 27.85
CA GLU A 408 1.71 39.63 29.03
C GLU A 408 0.90 39.29 30.28
N ILE A 409 1.57 38.76 31.32
CA ILE A 409 1.00 38.55 32.64
C ILE A 409 1.40 39.71 33.53
N PRO A 410 0.47 40.60 33.93
CA PRO A 410 0.81 41.83 34.67
C PRO A 410 1.57 41.54 35.97
N GLY A 411 2.79 42.09 36.10
CA GLY A 411 3.61 41.95 37.28
C GLY A 411 4.35 40.60 37.44
N GLU A 412 4.12 39.64 36.52
CA GLU A 412 4.71 38.31 36.59
C GLU A 412 5.62 37.96 35.42
N GLY A 413 5.31 38.48 34.22
CA GLY A 413 6.08 38.16 33.01
C GLY A 413 5.24 37.89 31.78
N TYR A 414 5.43 36.70 31.14
CA TYR A 414 4.75 36.34 29.88
C TYR A 414 4.28 34.91 29.88
N ALA A 415 3.14 34.64 29.24
CA ALA A 415 2.70 33.34 28.81
C ALA A 415 2.96 33.15 27.32
N LEU A 416 3.52 32.01 26.95
CA LEU A 416 3.67 31.57 25.56
C LEU A 416 2.79 30.33 25.33
N GLN A 417 1.77 30.47 24.48
CA GLN A 417 0.85 29.41 24.14
C GLN A 417 1.01 29.02 22.68
N ALA A 418 0.99 27.74 22.39
CA ALA A 418 0.89 27.21 21.03
C ALA A 418 -0.34 26.31 20.89
N VAL A 419 -1.05 26.45 19.77
CA VAL A 419 -2.19 25.62 19.39
C VAL A 419 -1.90 25.00 18.03
N THR A 420 -1.95 23.66 17.95
CA THR A 420 -1.73 22.94 16.70
C THR A 420 -3.00 22.89 15.85
N GLU A 421 -2.87 22.61 14.54
CA GLU A 421 -4.02 22.35 13.65
C GLU A 421 -4.86 21.14 14.07
N SER A 422 -4.32 20.25 14.90
CA SER A 422 -5.05 19.12 15.50
C SER A 422 -5.82 19.50 16.78
N GLY A 423 -5.72 20.77 17.24
CA GLY A 423 -6.38 21.28 18.44
C GLY A 423 -5.63 20.98 19.75
N VAL A 424 -4.38 20.50 19.68
CA VAL A 424 -3.56 20.29 20.88
C VAL A 424 -2.97 21.62 21.30
N GLU A 425 -3.11 21.94 22.58
CA GLU A 425 -2.64 23.19 23.20
C GLU A 425 -1.50 22.91 24.17
N CYS A 426 -0.52 23.82 24.19
CA CYS A 426 0.55 23.87 25.18
C CYS A 426 0.77 25.31 25.59
N ARG A 427 0.78 25.58 26.90
CA ARG A 427 1.02 26.90 27.49
C ARG A 427 2.14 26.78 28.52
N LEU A 428 3.08 27.73 28.44
CA LEU A 428 4.18 27.91 29.39
C LEU A 428 4.17 29.33 29.90
N ASP A 429 4.29 29.52 31.21
CA ASP A 429 4.37 30.82 31.88
C ASP A 429 5.83 31.05 32.28
N PHE A 430 6.33 32.25 31.96
CA PHE A 430 7.71 32.65 32.20
C PHE A 430 7.76 33.89 33.09
N THR A 431 8.29 33.73 34.30
CA THR A 431 8.52 34.85 35.22
C THR A 431 9.73 35.64 34.75
N THR A 432 9.53 36.91 34.43
CA THR A 432 10.60 37.85 34.03
C THR A 432 10.12 39.28 34.20
N GLU A 433 11.08 40.21 34.33
CA GLU A 433 10.76 41.62 34.35
C GLU A 433 10.14 42.07 33.02
N VAL A 434 9.00 42.76 33.10
CA VAL A 434 8.31 43.35 31.94
C VAL A 434 8.90 44.72 31.67
N GLN A 435 9.61 44.87 30.54
CA GLN A 435 10.26 46.11 30.15
C GLN A 435 9.55 46.77 28.98
N GLU A 436 9.37 48.09 29.04
CA GLU A 436 8.88 48.88 27.91
C GLU A 436 9.97 49.06 26.86
N ALA A 437 9.58 49.01 25.60
CA ALA A 437 10.51 49.19 24.49
C ALA A 437 10.56 50.66 24.07
N ASN A 438 11.77 51.19 23.91
CA ASN A 438 11.97 52.54 23.39
C ASN A 438 11.75 52.66 21.88
N THR A 439 11.68 51.53 21.17
CA THR A 439 11.42 51.43 19.73
C THR A 439 10.51 50.23 19.45
N PRO A 440 9.72 50.22 18.35
CA PRO A 440 8.84 49.12 18.04
C PRO A 440 9.59 47.77 17.96
N GLN A 441 9.17 46.79 18.76
CA GLN A 441 9.78 45.45 18.86
C GLN A 441 8.85 44.32 18.39
N SER A 442 7.58 44.62 18.19
CA SER A 442 6.56 43.62 17.84
C SER A 442 6.95 42.76 16.64
N GLU A 443 7.49 43.36 15.57
CA GLU A 443 7.98 42.63 14.40
C GLU A 443 9.19 41.72 14.71
N ASN A 444 10.11 42.19 15.56
CA ASN A 444 11.26 41.38 15.97
C ASN A 444 10.84 40.17 16.81
N ILE A 445 9.90 40.38 17.75
CA ILE A 445 9.34 39.29 18.57
C ILE A 445 8.66 38.27 17.68
N ARG A 446 7.77 38.67 16.74
CA ARG A 446 7.13 37.76 15.78
C ARG A 446 8.17 36.97 14.99
N ARG A 447 9.19 37.64 14.43
CA ARG A 447 10.27 37.01 13.68
C ARG A 447 11.07 35.98 14.51
N GLN A 448 11.29 36.25 15.82
CA GLN A 448 12.00 35.28 16.68
C GLN A 448 11.11 34.09 17.02
N LEU A 449 9.81 34.30 17.24
CA LEU A 449 8.85 33.24 17.55
C LEU A 449 8.45 32.38 16.33
N THR A 450 8.76 32.80 15.10
CA THR A 450 8.53 31.99 13.89
C THR A 450 9.68 31.04 13.53
N LYS A 451 10.82 31.09 14.23
CA LYS A 451 12.02 30.31 13.90
C LYS A 451 11.97 28.86 14.41
N PHE A 452 11.12 28.03 13.84
CA PHE A 452 10.96 26.61 14.20
C PHE A 452 11.73 25.64 13.28
N GLY A 453 12.70 26.12 12.49
CA GLY A 453 13.53 25.27 11.64
C GLY A 453 14.18 24.10 12.40
N GLY A 454 14.16 22.90 11.81
CA GLY A 454 14.67 21.68 12.43
C GLY A 454 13.72 21.03 13.45
N THR A 455 12.47 21.53 13.57
CA THR A 455 11.41 20.94 14.41
C THR A 455 10.26 20.42 13.54
N PRO A 456 9.35 19.60 14.07
CA PRO A 456 8.18 19.13 13.32
C PRO A 456 7.09 20.21 13.14
N PHE A 457 7.33 21.45 13.52
CA PHE A 457 6.33 22.51 13.52
C PHE A 457 6.63 23.61 12.50
N VAL A 458 5.54 24.22 11.97
CA VAL A 458 5.58 25.44 11.17
C VAL A 458 4.55 26.43 11.71
N VAL A 459 5.02 27.65 12.04
CA VAL A 459 4.16 28.70 12.57
C VAL A 459 3.36 29.34 11.44
N GLN A 460 2.03 29.41 11.60
CA GLN A 460 1.12 30.11 10.69
C GLN A 460 0.92 31.54 11.13
N GLU A 461 0.68 31.74 12.42
CA GLU A 461 0.38 33.04 12.99
C GLU A 461 1.08 33.22 14.35
N VAL A 462 1.52 34.46 14.64
CA VAL A 462 1.98 34.88 15.96
C VAL A 462 1.14 36.04 16.40
N LYS A 463 0.35 35.86 17.46
CA LYS A 463 -0.44 36.92 18.12
C LYS A 463 0.32 37.44 19.34
N LEU A 464 0.38 38.76 19.48
CA LEU A 464 0.96 39.43 20.64
C LEU A 464 -0.17 40.11 21.43
N GLU A 465 -0.32 39.75 22.68
CA GLU A 465 -1.29 40.30 23.63
C GLU A 465 -0.53 41.02 24.77
N THR A 466 0.10 42.16 24.42
CA THR A 466 0.91 42.96 25.32
C THR A 466 0.29 44.35 25.52
N ARG A 467 0.54 44.97 26.67
CA ARG A 467 0.11 46.35 26.97
C ARG A 467 1.10 47.38 26.38
N GLY A 468 1.07 47.55 25.06
CA GLY A 468 2.00 48.42 24.34
C GLY A 468 3.25 47.66 23.84
N GLU A 469 4.26 48.40 23.38
CA GLU A 469 5.51 47.84 22.90
C GLU A 469 6.38 47.33 24.05
N ARG A 470 6.81 46.08 23.99
CA ARG A 470 7.63 45.40 25.01
C ARG A 470 8.99 45.03 24.48
N PHE A 471 10.02 45.20 25.31
CA PHE A 471 11.35 44.70 25.03
C PHE A 471 11.53 43.34 25.67
N ILE A 472 11.78 42.29 24.83
CA ILE A 472 12.10 40.96 25.27
C ILE A 472 13.42 40.55 24.59
N PRO A 473 14.48 40.23 25.36
CA PRO A 473 15.74 39.76 24.79
C PRO A 473 15.55 38.58 23.86
N ALA A 474 16.21 38.57 22.70
CA ALA A 474 16.12 37.47 21.72
C ALA A 474 16.60 36.12 22.27
N SER A 475 17.48 36.13 23.26
CA SER A 475 17.93 34.95 24.01
C SER A 475 16.77 34.29 24.77
N LEU A 476 15.97 35.11 25.49
CA LEU A 476 14.79 34.62 26.22
C LEU A 476 13.76 34.02 25.25
N LEU A 477 13.41 34.73 24.19
CA LEU A 477 12.50 34.21 23.16
C LEU A 477 12.99 32.90 22.55
N THR A 478 14.29 32.75 22.38
CA THR A 478 14.89 31.49 21.88
C THR A 478 14.77 30.38 22.90
N THR A 479 15.00 30.64 24.17
CA THR A 479 14.86 29.64 25.25
C THR A 479 13.40 29.21 25.39
N TRP A 480 12.47 30.17 25.49
CA TRP A 480 11.03 29.87 25.59
C TRP A 480 10.50 29.06 24.42
N ARG A 481 10.91 29.43 23.20
CA ARG A 481 10.55 28.66 22.00
C ARG A 481 11.07 27.22 22.03
N ARG A 482 12.31 27.00 22.48
CA ARG A 482 12.88 25.64 22.61
C ARG A 482 12.12 24.81 23.64
N GLU A 483 11.81 25.39 24.78
CA GLU A 483 11.04 24.74 25.83
C GLU A 483 9.62 24.42 25.36
N LEU A 484 8.95 25.40 24.73
CA LEU A 484 7.64 25.18 24.11
C LEU A 484 7.68 24.06 23.07
N THR A 485 8.74 23.97 22.26
CA THR A 485 8.87 22.90 21.24
C THR A 485 8.91 21.52 21.90
N VAL A 486 9.67 21.36 22.99
CA VAL A 486 9.75 20.08 23.72
C VAL A 486 8.38 19.70 24.30
N GLN A 487 7.79 20.61 25.08
CA GLN A 487 6.51 20.37 25.76
C GLN A 487 5.36 20.15 24.77
N LEU A 488 5.31 20.91 23.68
CA LEU A 488 4.31 20.74 22.63
C LEU A 488 4.47 19.39 21.91
N THR A 489 5.71 18.95 21.67
CA THR A 489 5.99 17.63 21.06
C THR A 489 5.45 16.50 21.93
N GLU A 490 5.68 16.57 23.25
CA GLU A 490 5.17 15.60 24.22
C GLU A 490 3.64 15.65 24.32
N ALA A 491 3.05 16.85 24.36
CA ALA A 491 1.61 17.03 24.41
C ALA A 491 0.91 16.45 23.17
N VAL A 492 1.48 16.67 21.97
CA VAL A 492 0.94 16.12 20.71
C VAL A 492 0.99 14.60 20.70
N ARG A 493 2.10 13.99 21.14
CA ARG A 493 2.20 12.53 21.26
C ARG A 493 1.19 11.97 22.26
N ALA A 494 1.06 12.60 23.44
CA ALA A 494 0.13 12.18 24.48
C ALA A 494 -1.36 12.34 24.09
N ALA A 495 -1.64 13.23 23.15
CA ALA A 495 -2.99 13.45 22.62
C ALA A 495 -3.42 12.39 21.60
N HIS A 496 -2.48 11.60 21.04
CA HIS A 496 -2.82 10.53 20.10
C HIS A 496 -3.72 9.50 20.75
N ARG A 497 -4.79 9.10 20.06
CA ARG A 497 -5.74 8.09 20.53
C ARG A 497 -5.80 6.93 19.55
N ARG A 498 -5.60 5.73 20.09
CA ARG A 498 -5.74 4.48 19.34
C ARG A 498 -7.18 3.97 19.41
N ASP A 499 -7.65 3.41 18.31
CA ASP A 499 -8.93 2.72 18.29
C ASP A 499 -8.84 1.42 19.12
N LEU A 500 -9.88 1.12 19.89
CA LEU A 500 -9.95 -0.11 20.64
C LEU A 500 -10.55 -1.23 19.78
N ARG A 501 -10.22 -2.47 20.13
CA ARG A 501 -10.85 -3.67 19.57
C ARG A 501 -12.35 -3.58 19.72
N ARG A 502 -13.07 -3.77 18.63
CA ARG A 502 -14.54 -3.85 18.65
C ARG A 502 -14.97 -5.17 19.28
N PRO A 503 -16.05 -5.19 20.07
CA PRO A 503 -16.61 -6.43 20.58
C PRO A 503 -17.23 -7.26 19.46
N LEU A 504 -17.31 -8.56 19.67
CA LEU A 504 -18.15 -9.45 18.88
C LEU A 504 -19.62 -9.02 19.01
N SER A 505 -20.37 -8.98 17.91
CA SER A 505 -21.82 -8.67 17.98
C SER A 505 -22.57 -9.72 18.79
N ALA A 506 -23.50 -9.29 19.63
CA ALA A 506 -24.29 -10.19 20.48
C ALA A 506 -25.11 -11.23 19.68
N ASP A 507 -25.49 -10.88 18.45
CA ASP A 507 -26.24 -11.72 17.53
C ASP A 507 -25.35 -12.42 16.49
N PHE A 508 -24.02 -12.51 16.75
CA PHE A 508 -23.09 -13.18 15.85
C PHE A 508 -23.35 -14.68 15.79
N SER A 509 -23.70 -15.19 14.62
CA SER A 509 -23.98 -16.59 14.38
C SER A 509 -23.44 -17.02 13.03
N LEU A 510 -22.96 -18.27 12.96
CA LEU A 510 -22.45 -18.96 11.78
C LEU A 510 -23.30 -20.18 11.45
N GLU A 511 -24.55 -20.21 11.92
CA GLU A 511 -25.46 -21.33 11.66
C GLU A 511 -25.58 -21.61 10.16
N GLY A 512 -25.42 -22.88 9.80
CA GLY A 512 -25.44 -23.33 8.42
C GLY A 512 -24.12 -23.17 7.65
N LEU A 513 -23.09 -22.53 8.24
CA LEU A 513 -21.79 -22.37 7.58
C LEU A 513 -21.02 -23.70 7.56
N ALA A 514 -20.61 -24.13 6.35
CA ALA A 514 -19.67 -25.21 6.14
C ALA A 514 -18.44 -24.70 5.39
N LEU A 515 -17.28 -24.90 5.97
CA LEU A 515 -16.00 -24.49 5.39
C LEU A 515 -15.22 -25.72 4.93
N ASP A 516 -14.74 -25.66 3.68
CA ASP A 516 -13.73 -26.56 3.15
C ASP A 516 -12.31 -26.00 3.40
N TYR A 517 -11.28 -26.57 2.80
CA TYR A 517 -9.89 -26.13 2.95
C TYR A 517 -9.68 -24.64 2.58
N THR A 518 -10.56 -24.03 1.78
CA THR A 518 -10.47 -22.61 1.39
C THR A 518 -10.81 -21.66 2.54
N GLY A 519 -11.34 -22.18 3.65
CA GLY A 519 -11.52 -21.45 4.89
C GLY A 519 -10.20 -21.11 5.60
N ASN A 520 -9.08 -21.73 5.19
CA ASN A 520 -7.73 -21.49 5.72
C ASN A 520 -7.61 -21.66 7.24
N VAL A 521 -8.35 -22.62 7.82
CA VAL A 521 -8.36 -22.90 9.26
C VAL A 521 -7.23 -23.86 9.60
N ALA A 522 -6.14 -23.34 10.17
CA ALA A 522 -4.90 -24.08 10.38
C ALA A 522 -4.58 -24.36 11.87
N ASN A 523 -5.41 -23.90 12.80
CA ASN A 523 -5.22 -24.09 14.24
C ASN A 523 -6.53 -24.34 14.99
N ARG A 524 -6.40 -24.83 16.24
CA ARG A 524 -7.52 -25.17 17.10
C ARG A 524 -8.37 -23.99 17.50
N MET A 525 -7.75 -22.81 17.82
CA MET A 525 -8.48 -21.63 18.28
C MET A 525 -9.41 -21.09 17.19
N ALA A 526 -8.94 -20.99 15.95
CA ALA A 526 -9.78 -20.58 14.83
C ALA A 526 -10.92 -21.59 14.57
N ARG A 527 -10.63 -22.89 14.68
CA ARG A 527 -11.64 -23.96 14.53
C ARG A 527 -12.68 -23.91 15.65
N GLU A 528 -12.26 -23.75 16.89
CA GLU A 528 -13.15 -23.63 18.05
C GLU A 528 -14.03 -22.39 17.93
N PHE A 529 -13.47 -21.22 17.58
CA PHE A 529 -14.23 -20.00 17.34
C PHE A 529 -15.39 -20.24 16.37
N LEU A 530 -15.12 -20.88 15.24
CA LEU A 530 -16.13 -21.15 14.22
C LEU A 530 -17.23 -22.10 14.72
N LEU A 531 -16.84 -23.18 15.39
CA LEU A 531 -17.79 -24.19 15.91
C LEU A 531 -18.65 -23.66 17.06
N GLU A 532 -18.07 -22.91 18.00
CA GLU A 532 -18.78 -22.27 19.10
C GLU A 532 -19.87 -21.30 18.64
N HIS A 533 -19.66 -20.70 17.46
CA HIS A 533 -20.63 -19.79 16.86
C HIS A 533 -21.56 -20.44 15.81
N GLY A 534 -21.61 -21.78 15.76
CA GLY A 534 -22.62 -22.52 15.01
C GLY A 534 -22.20 -23.01 13.62
N ALA A 535 -20.92 -22.92 13.25
CA ALA A 535 -20.47 -23.53 12.00
C ALA A 535 -20.64 -25.06 12.04
N GLN A 536 -21.27 -25.62 10.99
CA GLN A 536 -21.61 -27.06 10.96
C GLN A 536 -20.39 -27.94 10.64
N LYS A 537 -19.51 -27.47 9.78
CA LYS A 537 -18.30 -28.18 9.34
C LYS A 537 -17.16 -27.22 9.13
N VAL A 538 -15.99 -27.56 9.65
CA VAL A 538 -14.76 -26.79 9.48
C VAL A 538 -13.65 -27.76 9.08
N ALA A 539 -13.33 -27.79 7.79
CA ALA A 539 -12.20 -28.56 7.28
C ALA A 539 -10.87 -27.86 7.58
N PRO A 540 -9.78 -28.60 7.80
CA PRO A 540 -8.46 -28.01 7.98
C PRO A 540 -7.99 -27.31 6.70
N ALA A 541 -7.10 -26.30 6.88
CA ALA A 541 -6.43 -25.63 5.77
C ALA A 541 -5.67 -26.59 4.87
N TYR A 542 -5.47 -26.21 3.61
CA TYR A 542 -4.71 -27.02 2.64
C TYR A 542 -3.29 -27.33 3.12
N GLU A 543 -2.67 -26.42 3.84
CA GLU A 543 -1.33 -26.55 4.43
C GLU A 543 -1.26 -27.65 5.50
N ILE A 544 -2.38 -27.96 6.16
CA ILE A 544 -2.49 -29.04 7.16
C ILE A 544 -2.88 -30.34 6.52
N GLN A 545 -3.87 -30.30 5.62
CA GLN A 545 -4.39 -31.50 4.95
C GLN A 545 -4.72 -31.18 3.48
N PRO A 546 -3.78 -31.46 2.56
CA PRO A 546 -4.03 -31.28 1.13
C PRO A 546 -5.25 -32.08 0.64
N ALA A 547 -6.14 -31.42 -0.10
CA ALA A 547 -7.29 -32.08 -0.73
C ALA A 547 -6.90 -32.65 -2.10
N ALA A 548 -7.30 -33.89 -2.38
CA ALA A 548 -6.89 -34.62 -3.59
C ALA A 548 -7.30 -33.91 -4.91
N ASN A 549 -8.48 -33.29 -4.95
CA ASN A 549 -8.98 -32.57 -6.13
C ASN A 549 -9.04 -31.06 -5.88
N ALA A 550 -8.00 -30.50 -5.22
CA ALA A 550 -7.98 -29.10 -4.87
C ALA A 550 -7.92 -28.20 -6.11
N LYS A 551 -8.69 -27.12 -6.06
CA LYS A 551 -8.41 -25.94 -6.88
C LYS A 551 -7.21 -25.24 -6.27
N LEU A 552 -6.04 -25.41 -6.87
CA LEU A 552 -4.80 -24.83 -6.37
C LEU A 552 -4.75 -23.32 -6.50
N MET A 553 -5.50 -22.76 -7.45
CA MET A 553 -5.64 -21.32 -7.64
C MET A 553 -7.03 -21.02 -8.19
N THR A 554 -7.68 -19.99 -7.68
CA THR A 554 -8.93 -19.47 -8.27
C THR A 554 -8.74 -17.99 -8.58
N CYS A 555 -9.10 -17.58 -9.79
CA CYS A 555 -8.91 -16.20 -10.26
C CYS A 555 -10.06 -15.69 -11.13
N LYS A 556 -10.26 -14.38 -11.13
CA LYS A 556 -11.21 -13.69 -12.02
C LYS A 556 -10.64 -13.54 -13.44
N HIS A 557 -9.31 -13.54 -13.59
CA HIS A 557 -8.65 -13.64 -14.87
C HIS A 557 -9.03 -14.96 -15.55
N CYS A 558 -9.37 -14.90 -16.85
CA CYS A 558 -9.86 -16.06 -17.59
C CYS A 558 -9.19 -16.11 -18.96
N LEU A 559 -8.48 -17.22 -19.24
CA LEU A 559 -7.74 -17.39 -20.49
C LEU A 559 -8.69 -17.49 -21.71
N ARG A 560 -9.89 -18.05 -21.55
CA ARG A 560 -10.91 -17.99 -22.63
C ARG A 560 -11.20 -16.55 -23.02
N TYR A 561 -11.38 -15.66 -22.04
CA TYR A 561 -11.65 -14.25 -22.30
C TYR A 561 -10.45 -13.54 -22.94
N THR A 562 -9.25 -13.75 -22.39
CA THR A 562 -8.01 -13.11 -22.87
C THR A 562 -7.69 -13.47 -24.31
N HIS A 563 -8.00 -14.71 -24.72
CA HIS A 563 -7.78 -15.19 -26.09
C HIS A 563 -9.00 -15.05 -27.02
N GLY A 564 -10.04 -14.30 -26.61
CA GLY A 564 -11.23 -14.06 -27.45
C GLY A 564 -12.11 -15.29 -27.65
N GLN A 565 -12.05 -16.29 -26.76
CA GLN A 565 -12.79 -17.55 -26.82
C GLN A 565 -13.87 -17.67 -25.72
N CYS A 566 -14.28 -16.52 -25.12
CA CYS A 566 -15.29 -16.53 -24.06
C CYS A 566 -16.71 -16.73 -24.63
N PRO A 567 -17.43 -17.84 -24.33
CA PRO A 567 -18.76 -18.09 -24.88
C PRO A 567 -19.79 -17.00 -24.55
N ARG A 568 -19.62 -16.31 -23.43
CA ARG A 568 -20.52 -15.19 -23.02
C ARG A 568 -20.34 -13.93 -23.84
N GLU A 569 -19.15 -13.71 -24.39
CA GLU A 569 -18.82 -12.54 -25.21
C GLU A 569 -19.01 -12.83 -26.69
N THR A 570 -18.62 -14.02 -27.13
CA THR A 570 -18.64 -14.40 -28.54
C THR A 570 -20.00 -14.98 -28.97
N GLY A 571 -20.79 -15.50 -28.03
CA GLY A 571 -22.07 -16.19 -28.30
C GLY A 571 -21.92 -17.62 -28.86
N HIS A 572 -20.71 -18.11 -29.02
CA HIS A 572 -20.43 -19.48 -29.50
C HIS A 572 -19.42 -20.20 -28.59
N GLN A 573 -19.34 -21.54 -28.72
CA GLN A 573 -18.35 -22.34 -28.00
C GLN A 573 -16.94 -22.01 -28.50
N PRO A 574 -15.90 -22.19 -27.63
CA PRO A 574 -14.50 -22.07 -28.05
C PRO A 574 -14.19 -22.94 -29.26
N THR A 575 -13.28 -22.47 -30.11
CA THR A 575 -12.85 -23.21 -31.33
C THR A 575 -11.75 -24.25 -31.04
N TRP A 576 -11.13 -24.20 -29.88
CA TRP A 576 -10.11 -25.15 -29.40
C TRP A 576 -10.72 -26.38 -28.70
N HIS A 577 -9.95 -27.46 -28.59
CA HIS A 577 -10.40 -28.67 -27.94
C HIS A 577 -10.20 -28.61 -26.42
N GLU A 578 -11.25 -28.68 -25.64
CA GLU A 578 -11.17 -28.70 -24.17
C GLU A 578 -11.18 -30.14 -23.63
N PRO A 579 -10.56 -30.39 -22.44
CA PRO A 579 -10.11 -29.43 -21.44
C PRO A 579 -8.73 -28.81 -21.74
N LEU A 580 -8.55 -27.54 -21.31
CA LEU A 580 -7.29 -26.83 -21.41
C LEU A 580 -6.39 -27.12 -20.20
N ALA A 581 -5.07 -26.98 -20.39
CA ALA A 581 -4.10 -27.01 -19.31
C ALA A 581 -3.00 -25.96 -19.49
N LEU A 582 -2.34 -25.59 -18.40
CA LEU A 582 -1.09 -24.83 -18.40
C LEU A 582 0.07 -25.80 -18.24
N ARG A 583 0.95 -25.87 -19.24
CA ARG A 583 2.13 -26.75 -19.24
C ARG A 583 3.39 -25.94 -18.95
N LEU A 584 4.16 -26.40 -17.96
CA LEU A 584 5.50 -25.88 -17.65
C LEU A 584 6.56 -26.45 -18.60
N PRO A 585 7.74 -25.81 -18.72
CA PRO A 585 8.85 -26.33 -19.51
C PRO A 585 9.37 -27.72 -19.06
N ASP A 586 9.11 -28.09 -17.79
CA ASP A 586 9.46 -29.40 -17.24
C ASP A 586 8.43 -30.52 -17.55
N GLY A 587 7.37 -30.17 -18.28
CA GLY A 587 6.33 -31.09 -18.73
C GLY A 587 5.13 -31.24 -17.80
N ARG A 588 5.15 -30.69 -16.58
CA ARG A 588 3.98 -30.71 -15.68
C ARG A 588 2.81 -29.92 -16.27
N GLU A 589 1.62 -30.50 -16.25
CA GLU A 589 0.40 -29.89 -16.75
C GLU A 589 -0.62 -29.65 -15.64
N PHE A 590 -1.12 -28.44 -15.57
CA PHE A 590 -2.11 -28.00 -14.59
C PHE A 590 -3.45 -27.77 -15.29
N PRO A 591 -4.46 -28.64 -15.08
CA PRO A 591 -5.74 -28.53 -15.76
C PRO A 591 -6.47 -27.26 -15.35
N LEU A 592 -7.16 -26.64 -16.33
CA LEU A 592 -7.98 -25.47 -16.15
C LEU A 592 -9.46 -25.85 -16.08
N THR A 593 -10.17 -25.22 -15.14
CA THR A 593 -11.64 -25.28 -15.08
C THR A 593 -12.23 -23.88 -15.12
N PHE A 594 -13.37 -23.75 -15.80
CA PHE A 594 -14.01 -22.45 -16.02
C PHE A 594 -15.43 -22.46 -15.46
N ASP A 595 -15.68 -21.61 -14.46
CA ASP A 595 -17.03 -21.29 -13.98
C ASP A 595 -17.53 -20.05 -14.74
N CYS A 596 -18.25 -20.27 -15.83
CA CYS A 596 -18.78 -19.18 -16.64
C CYS A 596 -19.93 -18.43 -15.98
N VAL A 597 -20.58 -18.97 -14.93
CA VAL A 597 -21.62 -18.27 -14.15
C VAL A 597 -20.97 -17.21 -13.27
N ARG A 598 -19.94 -17.58 -12.54
CA ARG A 598 -19.18 -16.66 -11.66
C ARG A 598 -18.11 -15.85 -12.41
N CYS A 599 -17.82 -16.23 -13.65
CA CYS A 599 -16.70 -15.70 -14.43
C CYS A 599 -15.36 -15.92 -13.70
N GLU A 600 -15.09 -17.13 -13.27
CA GLU A 600 -13.88 -17.56 -12.59
C GLU A 600 -13.17 -18.66 -13.37
N MET A 601 -11.84 -18.67 -13.30
CA MET A 601 -11.00 -19.75 -13.79
C MET A 601 -10.25 -20.34 -12.60
N SER A 602 -10.13 -21.66 -12.55
CA SER A 602 -9.33 -22.35 -11.54
C SER A 602 -8.24 -23.20 -12.19
N VAL A 603 -7.09 -23.25 -11.52
CA VAL A 603 -5.97 -24.14 -11.84
C VAL A 603 -6.04 -25.33 -10.89
N GLY A 604 -6.09 -26.55 -11.42
CA GLY A 604 -6.17 -27.77 -10.65
C GLY A 604 -4.80 -28.37 -10.29
N VAL A 605 -4.82 -29.51 -9.63
CA VAL A 605 -3.63 -30.33 -9.34
C VAL A 605 -3.07 -30.87 -10.66
N GLU A 606 -1.74 -30.92 -10.79
CA GLU A 606 -1.07 -31.41 -11.99
C GLU A 606 -1.42 -32.87 -12.31
N ARG A 607 -1.38 -33.21 -13.61
CA ARG A 607 -1.54 -34.56 -14.16
C ARG A 607 -0.20 -35.20 -14.44
#